data_74011fc0e0ff54e2558f3b519efa8901
#
_entry.id   74011fc0e0ff54e2558f3b519efa8901
#
_cell.length_a   1.000
_cell.length_b   1.000
_cell.length_c   1.000
_cell.angle_alpha   90.00
_cell.angle_beta   90.00
_cell.angle_gamma   90.00
#
_symmetry.space_group_name_H-M   'P 1'
#
loop_
_entity.id
_entity.type
_entity.pdbx_description
1 polymer ?
#
loop_
_entity_poly.entity_id
_entity_poly.type
_entity_poly.pdbx_seq_one_letter_code
_entity_poly.pdbx_strand_id
1 'polypeptide(L)'
;TTFFRSNKNDDWWAPQIKEFLIEDDVRLTDSLMMIGKVKIQPTAVEPLPGLVSYTHCSSAIFAHPKIQLKTVATPNKKLPKILTTTGSITEKNYTDSKAGWKGDFHHNFAAIVLELEDDGVFHIRHIHADNIDGSFYDLNKFYSGNSVTNAHITALVTGDEHAIFANE
;
A
#
# COMPACT_ATOMS: atom_id res chain seq x y z
N THR A 1 6.11 1.76 -8.48
CA THR A 1 5.03 1.45 -9.43
C THR A 1 3.76 2.12 -8.95
N THR A 2 3.17 2.99 -9.72
CA THR A 2 1.98 3.75 -9.34
C THR A 2 0.81 3.26 -10.15
N PHE A 3 -0.20 2.73 -9.48
CA PHE A 3 -1.45 2.32 -10.11
C PHE A 3 -2.43 3.47 -10.04
N PHE A 4 -2.49 4.29 -11.06
CA PHE A 4 -3.57 5.25 -11.17
C PHE A 4 -4.07 5.30 -12.59
N ARG A 5 -5.37 5.26 -12.72
CA ARG A 5 -6.00 5.53 -13.96
C ARG A 5 -6.14 7.03 -14.13
N SER A 6 -5.33 7.61 -15.00
CA SER A 6 -5.66 8.91 -15.55
C SER A 6 -6.90 8.80 -16.45
N ASN A 7 -7.80 9.74 -16.35
CA ASN A 7 -8.63 10.06 -17.48
C ASN A 7 -7.68 10.45 -18.63
N LYS A 8 -7.91 10.01 -19.81
CA LYS A 8 -7.26 10.14 -21.11
C LYS A 8 -6.23 11.25 -21.41
N ASN A 9 -5.87 12.10 -20.46
CA ASN A 9 -4.88 13.16 -20.62
C ASN A 9 -3.57 12.75 -19.93
N ASP A 10 -2.57 12.43 -20.71
CA ASP A 10 -1.19 12.10 -20.30
C ASP A 10 -0.47 13.21 -19.50
N ASP A 11 -1.06 14.39 -19.41
CA ASP A 11 -0.41 15.59 -18.83
C ASP A 11 -0.52 15.67 -17.29
N TRP A 12 -1.21 14.73 -16.65
CA TRP A 12 -1.41 14.71 -15.19
C TRP A 12 -0.24 14.10 -14.41
N TRP A 13 0.67 13.44 -15.10
CA TRP A 13 1.79 12.77 -14.47
C TRP A 13 3.09 13.54 -14.68
N ALA A 14 3.85 13.71 -13.61
CA ALA A 14 5.20 14.22 -13.75
C ALA A 14 6.00 13.32 -14.72
N PRO A 15 6.77 13.90 -15.66
CA PRO A 15 7.49 13.10 -16.67
C PRO A 15 8.35 11.99 -16.06
N GLN A 16 8.93 12.25 -14.88
CA GLN A 16 9.82 11.33 -14.17
C GLN A 16 9.14 10.05 -13.68
N ILE A 17 7.80 10.06 -13.52
CA ILE A 17 7.08 8.88 -13.02
C ILE A 17 6.36 8.13 -14.14
N LYS A 18 6.25 8.70 -15.34
CA LYS A 18 5.50 8.08 -16.45
C LYS A 18 6.03 6.69 -16.81
N GLU A 19 7.34 6.49 -16.80
CA GLU A 19 7.99 5.22 -17.11
C GLU A 19 7.70 4.11 -16.07
N PHE A 20 7.27 4.48 -14.87
CA PHE A 20 6.95 3.55 -13.78
C PHE A 20 5.45 3.23 -13.66
N LEU A 21 4.61 3.78 -14.53
CA LEU A 21 3.17 3.51 -14.51
C LEU A 21 2.88 2.11 -15.04
N ILE A 22 2.22 1.30 -14.23
CA ILE A 22 1.75 -0.03 -14.59
C ILE A 22 0.24 -0.07 -14.39
N GLU A 23 -0.49 -0.40 -15.45
CA GLU A 23 -1.96 -0.51 -15.44
C GLU A 23 -2.44 -1.97 -15.37
N ASP A 24 -1.56 -2.91 -15.61
CA ASP A 24 -1.87 -4.34 -15.62
C ASP A 24 -1.76 -4.98 -14.22
N ASP A 25 -2.43 -6.11 -14.07
CA ASP A 25 -2.22 -6.98 -12.92
C ASP A 25 -0.87 -7.67 -13.06
N VAL A 26 -0.08 -7.65 -12.01
CA VAL A 26 1.26 -8.25 -11.98
C VAL A 26 1.33 -9.31 -10.90
N ARG A 27 1.69 -10.53 -11.26
CA ARG A 27 2.02 -11.59 -10.30
C ARG A 27 3.47 -11.41 -9.86
N LEU A 28 3.67 -11.18 -8.59
CA LEU A 28 5.01 -10.98 -8.00
C LEU A 28 5.62 -12.28 -7.49
N THR A 29 4.79 -13.11 -6.83
CA THR A 29 5.13 -14.47 -6.40
C THR A 29 3.91 -15.37 -6.61
N ASP A 30 4.04 -16.66 -6.33
CA ASP A 30 2.89 -17.58 -6.37
C ASP A 30 1.77 -17.19 -5.39
N SER A 31 2.11 -16.47 -4.33
CA SER A 31 1.22 -16.08 -3.25
C SER A 31 0.85 -14.60 -3.21
N LEU A 32 1.45 -13.75 -4.08
CA LEU A 32 1.26 -12.30 -4.05
C LEU A 32 1.05 -11.70 -5.44
N MET A 33 0.06 -10.84 -5.55
CA MET A 33 -0.28 -10.09 -6.77
C MET A 33 -0.36 -8.58 -6.50
N MET A 34 0.02 -7.78 -7.47
CA MET A 34 -0.37 -6.37 -7.57
C MET A 34 -1.50 -6.23 -8.58
N ILE A 35 -2.58 -5.56 -8.18
CA ILE A 35 -3.79 -5.44 -8.99
C ILE A 35 -3.93 -4.01 -9.51
N GLY A 36 -3.71 -3.85 -10.81
CA GLY A 36 -3.81 -2.55 -11.50
C GLY A 36 -5.13 -2.34 -12.24
N LYS A 37 -5.79 -3.41 -12.66
CA LYS A 37 -7.02 -3.32 -13.49
C LYS A 37 -8.28 -2.99 -12.72
N VAL A 38 -8.34 -3.31 -11.43
CA VAL A 38 -9.53 -3.06 -10.61
C VAL A 38 -9.63 -1.59 -10.28
N LYS A 39 -10.76 -1.00 -10.67
CA LYS A 39 -11.08 0.39 -10.37
C LYS A 39 -11.81 0.48 -9.04
N ILE A 40 -11.14 1.01 -8.04
CA ILE A 40 -11.74 1.34 -6.76
C ILE A 40 -11.98 2.85 -6.74
N GLN A 41 -13.17 3.27 -6.31
CA GLN A 41 -13.45 4.70 -6.20
C GLN A 41 -12.54 5.34 -5.13
N PRO A 42 -11.79 6.42 -5.43
CA PRO A 42 -10.88 7.04 -4.47
C PRO A 42 -11.55 7.53 -3.17
N THR A 43 -12.86 7.78 -3.23
CA THR A 43 -13.68 8.20 -2.09
C THR A 43 -14.29 7.03 -1.31
N ALA A 44 -13.98 5.78 -1.67
CA ALA A 44 -14.48 4.61 -0.98
C ALA A 44 -13.93 4.55 0.45
N VAL A 45 -14.83 4.49 1.43
CA VAL A 45 -14.46 4.37 2.86
C VAL A 45 -13.91 2.97 3.16
N GLU A 46 -14.44 1.97 2.49
CA GLU A 46 -14.03 0.57 2.59
C GLU A 46 -13.64 0.05 1.19
N PRO A 47 -12.36 0.19 0.78
CA PRO A 47 -11.94 -0.18 -0.56
C PRO A 47 -11.81 -1.69 -0.81
N LEU A 48 -11.60 -2.51 0.20
CA LEU A 48 -11.32 -3.95 0.07
C LEU A 48 -12.54 -4.89 0.08
N PRO A 49 -13.72 -4.55 0.68
CA PRO A 49 -14.91 -5.39 0.56
C PRO A 49 -15.27 -5.70 -0.89
N GLY A 50 -15.64 -6.95 -1.15
CA GLY A 50 -15.93 -7.43 -2.51
C GLY A 50 -14.72 -7.91 -3.32
N LEU A 51 -13.49 -7.58 -2.89
CA LEU A 51 -12.27 -7.99 -3.59
C LEU A 51 -11.66 -9.29 -3.04
N VAL A 52 -12.24 -9.82 -1.97
CA VAL A 52 -11.73 -11.02 -1.29
C VAL A 52 -11.61 -12.23 -2.22
N SER A 53 -12.56 -12.41 -3.12
CA SER A 53 -12.57 -13.54 -4.08
C SER A 53 -11.76 -13.28 -5.35
N TYR A 54 -11.41 -12.02 -5.63
CA TYR A 54 -10.78 -11.62 -6.89
C TYR A 54 -9.44 -12.33 -7.15
N THR A 55 -8.63 -12.49 -6.12
CA THR A 55 -7.30 -13.09 -6.21
C THR A 55 -7.25 -14.54 -5.75
N HIS A 56 -8.41 -15.19 -5.61
CA HIS A 56 -8.51 -16.56 -5.11
C HIS A 56 -7.76 -16.75 -3.79
N CYS A 57 -6.69 -17.55 -3.77
CA CYS A 57 -5.88 -17.80 -2.57
C CYS A 57 -4.67 -16.87 -2.43
N SER A 58 -4.39 -16.01 -3.40
CA SER A 58 -3.23 -15.12 -3.37
C SER A 58 -3.51 -13.86 -2.57
N SER A 59 -2.53 -13.39 -1.83
CA SER A 59 -2.49 -12.05 -1.25
C SER A 59 -2.47 -10.99 -2.37
N ALA A 60 -2.94 -9.79 -2.09
CA ALA A 60 -2.99 -8.74 -3.10
C ALA A 60 -2.81 -7.33 -2.56
N ILE A 61 -2.18 -6.52 -3.40
CA ILE A 61 -2.00 -5.08 -3.20
C ILE A 61 -2.87 -4.36 -4.23
N PHE A 62 -3.70 -3.43 -3.76
CA PHE A 62 -4.59 -2.60 -4.58
C PHE A 62 -4.21 -1.13 -4.47
N ALA A 63 -4.32 -0.39 -5.56
CA ALA A 63 -4.12 1.05 -5.54
C ALA A 63 -5.33 1.77 -4.95
N HIS A 64 -5.15 2.48 -3.83
CA HIS A 64 -6.19 3.30 -3.22
C HIS A 64 -5.60 4.30 -2.22
N PRO A 65 -6.09 5.57 -2.18
CA PRO A 65 -5.56 6.59 -1.28
C PRO A 65 -5.72 6.30 0.21
N LYS A 66 -6.79 5.61 0.60
CA LYS A 66 -6.95 5.13 1.98
C LYS A 66 -6.13 3.87 2.18
N ILE A 67 -5.34 3.83 3.24
CA ILE A 67 -4.66 2.61 3.66
C ILE A 67 -5.63 1.72 4.40
N GLN A 68 -5.73 0.49 3.96
CA GLN A 68 -6.51 -0.57 4.61
C GLN A 68 -5.75 -1.89 4.51
N LEU A 69 -5.74 -2.64 5.60
CA LEU A 69 -5.23 -4.01 5.66
C LEU A 69 -6.38 -4.95 6.06
N LYS A 70 -6.51 -6.06 5.35
CA LYS A 70 -7.48 -7.10 5.65
C LYS A 70 -6.83 -8.46 5.54
N THR A 71 -6.90 -9.24 6.62
CA THR A 71 -6.57 -10.66 6.62
C THR A 71 -7.79 -11.49 6.26
N VAL A 72 -7.61 -12.49 5.43
CA VAL A 72 -8.68 -13.38 4.99
C VAL A 72 -8.24 -14.82 5.21
N ALA A 73 -9.01 -15.56 5.99
CA ALA A 73 -8.78 -16.98 6.20
C ALA A 73 -8.85 -17.72 4.85
N THR A 74 -7.91 -18.60 4.61
CA THR A 74 -7.90 -19.48 3.45
C THR A 74 -8.24 -20.92 3.87
N PRO A 75 -8.98 -21.68 3.08
CA PRO A 75 -9.26 -23.07 3.40
C PRO A 75 -7.99 -23.95 3.31
N ASN A 76 -8.01 -25.06 4.03
CA ASN A 76 -7.07 -26.17 3.88
C ASN A 76 -5.60 -25.88 4.25
N LYS A 77 -5.36 -25.48 5.50
CA LYS A 77 -4.00 -25.38 6.08
C LYS A 77 -3.03 -24.43 5.37
N LYS A 78 -3.51 -23.55 4.52
CA LYS A 78 -2.71 -22.46 3.94
C LYS A 78 -2.71 -21.27 4.89
N LEU A 79 -1.64 -20.50 4.87
CA LEU A 79 -1.56 -19.24 5.60
C LEU A 79 -2.69 -18.30 5.13
N PRO A 80 -3.26 -17.48 6.03
CA PRO A 80 -4.22 -16.46 5.65
C PRO A 80 -3.65 -15.54 4.58
N LYS A 81 -4.46 -15.18 3.60
CA LYS A 81 -4.04 -14.17 2.64
C LYS A 81 -4.25 -12.76 3.18
N ILE A 82 -3.44 -11.84 2.71
CA ILE A 82 -3.47 -10.44 3.06
C ILE A 82 -3.94 -9.64 1.84
N LEU A 83 -4.94 -8.78 2.04
CA LEU A 83 -5.32 -7.74 1.08
C LEU A 83 -4.94 -6.39 1.68
N THR A 84 -4.24 -5.55 0.91
CA THR A 84 -3.83 -4.23 1.37
C THR A 84 -3.93 -3.20 0.26
N THR A 85 -4.00 -1.92 0.66
CA THR A 85 -4.00 -0.77 -0.24
C THR A 85 -2.74 0.06 -0.05
N THR A 86 -2.35 0.79 -1.10
CA THR A 86 -1.05 1.46 -1.18
C THR A 86 -0.92 2.78 -0.44
N GLY A 87 -2.02 3.51 -0.23
CA GLY A 87 -1.93 4.97 -0.11
C GLY A 87 -1.76 5.64 -1.46
N SER A 88 -1.44 6.91 -1.49
CA SER A 88 -1.30 7.73 -2.71
C SER A 88 -0.07 8.61 -2.66
N ILE A 89 0.56 8.81 -3.81
CA ILE A 89 1.64 9.79 -4.02
C ILE A 89 1.17 11.00 -4.84
N THR A 90 -0.14 11.09 -5.09
CA THR A 90 -0.74 12.19 -5.86
C THR A 90 -1.36 13.24 -4.95
N GLU A 91 -1.40 14.47 -5.44
CA GLU A 91 -2.10 15.55 -4.74
C GLU A 91 -3.59 15.29 -4.58
N LYS A 92 -4.16 15.87 -3.54
CA LYS A 92 -5.60 15.82 -3.29
C LYS A 92 -6.34 16.72 -4.27
N ASN A 93 -7.30 16.18 -5.02
CA ASN A 93 -8.13 16.93 -5.95
C ASN A 93 -9.61 16.56 -5.84
N TYR A 94 -10.07 16.35 -4.62
CA TYR A 94 -11.45 15.97 -4.33
C TYR A 94 -12.42 17.15 -4.56
N THR A 95 -13.61 16.82 -5.04
CA THR A 95 -14.70 17.81 -5.21
C THR A 95 -15.29 18.22 -3.87
N ASP A 96 -15.82 19.44 -3.78
CA ASP A 96 -16.56 19.91 -2.61
C ASP A 96 -17.94 19.23 -2.52
N SER A 97 -17.93 18.02 -1.99
CA SER A 97 -19.09 17.14 -1.84
C SER A 97 -18.89 16.21 -0.64
N LYS A 98 -19.99 15.64 -0.14
CA LYS A 98 -19.93 14.65 0.95
C LYS A 98 -18.99 13.46 0.65
N ALA A 99 -18.95 13.02 -0.60
CA ALA A 99 -18.03 11.96 -1.03
C ALA A 99 -16.58 12.47 -1.08
N GLY A 100 -16.36 13.67 -1.62
CA GLY A 100 -15.05 14.29 -1.69
C GLY A 100 -14.45 14.54 -0.30
N TRP A 101 -15.24 15.03 0.65
CA TRP A 101 -14.78 15.21 2.05
C TRP A 101 -14.35 13.90 2.70
N LYS A 102 -15.04 12.79 2.42
CA LYS A 102 -14.63 11.48 2.90
C LYS A 102 -13.31 11.03 2.26
N GLY A 103 -13.16 11.26 0.95
CA GLY A 103 -11.93 10.97 0.24
C GLY A 103 -10.75 11.76 0.79
N ASP A 104 -10.94 13.06 0.99
CA ASP A 104 -9.94 13.96 1.57
C ASP A 104 -9.51 13.52 2.98
N PHE A 105 -10.48 13.21 3.83
CA PHE A 105 -10.22 12.74 5.20
C PHE A 105 -9.42 11.43 5.24
N HIS A 106 -9.66 10.53 4.31
CA HIS A 106 -8.99 9.22 4.27
C HIS A 106 -7.74 9.18 3.39
N HIS A 107 -7.41 10.27 2.71
CA HIS A 107 -6.26 10.32 1.84
C HIS A 107 -4.96 10.27 2.64
N ASN A 108 -4.15 9.25 2.39
CA ASN A 108 -2.83 9.09 2.98
C ASN A 108 -1.76 9.26 1.90
N PHE A 109 -0.84 10.19 2.12
CA PHE A 109 0.39 10.23 1.33
C PHE A 109 1.28 9.09 1.78
N ALA A 110 1.30 8.04 0.98
CA ALA A 110 2.01 6.82 1.35
C ALA A 110 2.33 5.97 0.12
N ALA A 111 3.27 5.07 0.32
CA ALA A 111 3.64 4.02 -0.61
C ALA A 111 3.88 2.70 0.12
N ILE A 112 3.93 1.60 -0.62
CA ILE A 112 4.32 0.29 -0.10
C ILE A 112 5.75 0.00 -0.55
N VAL A 113 6.56 -0.44 0.39
CA VAL A 113 7.80 -1.17 0.12
C VAL A 113 7.53 -2.64 0.29
N LEU A 114 7.96 -3.39 -0.71
CA LEU A 114 7.80 -4.83 -0.76
C LEU A 114 9.19 -5.46 -0.88
N GLU A 115 9.50 -6.35 0.04
CA GLU A 115 10.70 -7.18 -0.01
C GLU A 115 10.27 -8.62 -0.30
N LEU A 116 10.91 -9.22 -1.29
CA LEU A 116 10.63 -10.59 -1.73
C LEU A 116 11.85 -11.45 -1.45
N GLU A 117 11.65 -12.60 -0.83
CA GLU A 117 12.67 -13.61 -0.63
C GLU A 117 12.58 -14.72 -1.68
N ASP A 118 13.66 -15.46 -1.88
CA ASP A 118 13.77 -16.49 -2.92
C ASP A 118 12.76 -17.65 -2.75
N ASP A 119 12.36 -17.92 -1.51
CA ASP A 119 11.36 -18.95 -1.15
C ASP A 119 9.90 -18.50 -1.35
N GLY A 120 9.68 -17.26 -1.82
CA GLY A 120 8.36 -16.68 -2.04
C GLY A 120 7.73 -16.05 -0.80
N VAL A 121 8.46 -15.96 0.30
CA VAL A 121 8.09 -15.13 1.45
C VAL A 121 8.18 -13.64 1.03
N PHE A 122 7.26 -12.85 1.54
CA PHE A 122 7.25 -11.42 1.27
C PHE A 122 6.96 -10.62 2.53
N HIS A 123 7.60 -9.46 2.61
CA HIS A 123 7.42 -8.49 3.68
C HIS A 123 6.85 -7.20 3.11
N ILE A 124 5.76 -6.73 3.71
CA ILE A 124 5.07 -5.50 3.30
C ILE A 124 5.22 -4.46 4.41
N ARG A 125 5.67 -3.26 4.05
CA ARG A 125 5.58 -2.11 4.94
C ARG A 125 5.07 -0.88 4.21
N HIS A 126 4.27 -0.08 4.90
CA HIS A 126 3.82 1.21 4.41
C HIS A 126 4.81 2.29 4.84
N ILE A 127 5.20 3.11 3.89
CA ILE A 127 5.91 4.36 4.13
C ILE A 127 4.87 5.47 4.10
N HIS A 128 4.77 6.23 5.18
CA HIS A 128 3.91 7.40 5.30
C HIS A 128 4.74 8.66 5.16
N ALA A 129 4.36 9.52 4.24
CA ALA A 129 4.98 10.82 4.08
C ALA A 129 4.23 11.90 4.86
N ASP A 130 4.98 12.86 5.40
CA ASP A 130 4.41 14.06 5.98
C ASP A 130 3.65 14.86 4.93
N ASN A 131 2.50 15.42 5.32
CA ASN A 131 1.61 16.14 4.41
C ASN A 131 2.13 17.54 4.03
N ILE A 132 3.13 18.05 4.75
CA ILE A 132 3.63 19.42 4.58
C ILE A 132 4.86 19.42 3.68
N ASP A 133 5.85 18.57 3.97
CA ASP A 133 7.13 18.57 3.30
C ASP A 133 7.49 17.27 2.58
N GLY A 134 6.63 16.25 2.68
CA GLY A 134 6.83 14.96 2.05
C GLY A 134 7.93 14.10 2.69
N SER A 135 8.47 14.51 3.84
CA SER A 135 9.47 13.73 4.55
C SER A 135 8.88 12.42 5.10
N PHE A 136 9.70 11.41 5.24
CA PHE A 136 9.23 10.11 5.74
C PHE A 136 10.34 9.32 6.42
N TYR A 137 9.91 8.32 7.19
CA TYR A 137 10.79 7.33 7.78
C TYR A 137 10.67 5.99 7.04
N ASP A 138 11.80 5.36 6.79
CA ASP A 138 11.86 3.96 6.38
C ASP A 138 12.94 3.23 7.20
N LEU A 139 12.49 2.28 8.02
CA LEU A 139 13.35 1.60 9.00
C LEU A 139 14.13 2.60 9.87
N ASN A 140 15.45 2.53 9.85
CA ASN A 140 16.35 3.41 10.63
C ASN A 140 16.82 4.65 9.87
N LYS A 141 16.10 5.05 8.81
CA LYS A 141 16.42 6.21 7.98
C LYS A 141 15.29 7.23 7.99
N PHE A 142 15.67 8.48 7.96
CA PHE A 142 14.78 9.61 7.74
C PHE A 142 15.16 10.30 6.43
N TYR A 143 14.16 10.49 5.58
CA TYR A 143 14.25 11.09 4.26
C TYR A 143 13.56 12.44 4.26
N SER A 144 14.28 13.49 3.86
CA SER A 144 13.74 14.85 3.74
C SER A 144 14.38 15.54 2.53
N GLY A 145 13.57 15.81 1.52
CA GLY A 145 14.07 16.32 0.24
C GLY A 145 15.15 15.39 -0.34
N ASN A 146 16.34 15.93 -0.57
CA ASN A 146 17.49 15.17 -1.09
C ASN A 146 18.40 14.62 0.02
N SER A 147 18.04 14.78 1.30
CA SER A 147 18.88 14.34 2.41
C SER A 147 18.36 13.06 3.04
N VAL A 148 19.31 12.20 3.43
CA VAL A 148 19.01 10.96 4.17
C VAL A 148 19.87 10.94 5.43
N THR A 149 19.21 10.84 6.57
CA THR A 149 19.88 10.77 7.88
C THR A 149 19.49 9.50 8.63
N ASN A 150 20.28 9.13 9.62
CA ASN A 150 19.90 8.04 10.50
C ASN A 150 18.76 8.49 11.42
N ALA A 151 17.73 7.67 11.51
CA ALA A 151 16.65 7.84 12.47
C ALA A 151 17.01 7.13 13.78
N HIS A 152 16.63 7.74 14.90
CA HIS A 152 16.76 7.12 16.21
C HIS A 152 15.43 6.46 16.59
N ILE A 153 15.46 5.14 16.82
CA ILE A 153 14.29 4.40 17.31
C ILE A 153 14.15 4.64 18.80
N THR A 154 13.09 5.31 19.20
CA THR A 154 12.85 5.66 20.61
C THR A 154 12.13 4.54 21.35
N ALA A 155 11.25 3.81 20.70
CA ALA A 155 10.47 2.73 21.28
C ALA A 155 10.12 1.67 20.22
N LEU A 156 10.02 0.42 20.66
CA LEU A 156 9.46 -0.69 19.91
C LEU A 156 8.24 -1.20 20.67
N VAL A 157 7.11 -1.28 19.97
CA VAL A 157 5.88 -1.86 20.52
C VAL A 157 5.63 -3.17 19.81
N THR A 158 5.70 -4.27 20.53
CA THR A 158 5.39 -5.60 20.03
C THR A 158 3.97 -6.00 20.37
N GLY A 159 3.43 -7.00 19.68
CA GLY A 159 2.15 -7.63 20.06
C GLY A 159 2.32 -8.61 21.22
N ASP A 160 1.37 -9.52 21.33
CA ASP A 160 1.42 -10.59 22.32
C ASP A 160 2.58 -11.56 21.99
N GLU A 161 3.54 -11.67 22.89
CA GLU A 161 4.71 -12.54 22.77
C GLU A 161 4.57 -13.75 23.68
N HIS A 162 4.42 -14.92 23.08
CA HIS A 162 4.49 -16.17 23.81
C HIS A 162 5.95 -16.62 23.95
N ALA A 163 6.69 -15.99 24.86
CA ALA A 163 8.13 -16.23 25.06
C ALA A 163 8.50 -17.70 25.36
N ILE A 164 7.55 -18.47 25.85
CA ILE A 164 7.73 -19.92 26.07
C ILE A 164 7.97 -20.71 24.77
N PHE A 165 7.49 -20.20 23.63
CA PHE A 165 7.65 -20.84 22.32
C PHE A 165 8.77 -20.21 21.46
N ALA A 166 9.47 -19.22 21.99
CA ALA A 166 10.52 -18.48 21.25
C ALA A 166 11.87 -19.22 21.23
N ASN A 167 12.00 -20.34 21.90
CA ASN A 167 13.27 -21.09 22.03
C ASN A 167 13.25 -22.50 21.41
N GLU A 168 12.34 -22.76 20.46
CA GLU A 168 12.34 -24.01 19.68
C GLU A 168 12.92 -23.80 18.28
#